data_584c4f5e15f01af31928c373575a542e
#
_entry.id   584c4f5e15f01af31928c373575a542e
#
_cell.length_a   1.000
_cell.length_b   1.000
_cell.length_c   1.000
_cell.angle_alpha   90.00
_cell.angle_beta   90.00
_cell.angle_gamma   90.00
#
_symmetry.space_group_name_H-M   'P 1'
#
loop_
_entity.id
_entity.type
_entity.pdbx_description
1 polymer ?
#
loop_
_entity_poly.entity_id
_entity_poly.type
_entity_poly.pdbx_seq_one_letter_code
_entity_poly.pdbx_strand_id
1 'polypeptide(L)'
;MTVLDAAGTVRAATICCVATQTMRCPWCNADDDRVVDSRPVDRGASIRRRRECGACRRRFTTFERVEDVGLVVIKRDGSKDPFDRHKVAGSVRKAIKNRPVTDAQVERLVTRVEERMRRKGPEVTSEQVGVAVLADLARLDQVAYIRFASVYKDFQGITDFERELVSLQKKEPAKSRSR
;
A
#
# COMPACT_ATOMS: atom_id res chain seq x y z
N MET A 1 -28.84 10.87 12.01
CA MET A 1 -29.94 11.69 11.51
C MET A 1 -31.10 11.49 12.46
N THR A 2 -31.48 12.51 13.20
CA THR A 2 -32.60 12.51 14.15
C THR A 2 -33.87 12.89 13.37
N VAL A 3 -34.85 12.00 13.36
CA VAL A 3 -36.18 12.27 12.74
C VAL A 3 -37.15 12.61 13.88
N LEU A 4 -37.72 13.80 13.82
CA LEU A 4 -38.78 14.24 14.74
C LEU A 4 -40.14 13.86 14.14
N ASP A 5 -41.00 13.23 14.90
CA ASP A 5 -42.37 13.01 14.52
C ASP A 5 -43.28 14.18 14.98
N ALA A 6 -44.51 14.22 14.48
CA ALA A 6 -45.46 15.32 14.69
C ALA A 6 -45.92 15.56 16.16
N ALA A 7 -45.42 14.80 17.13
CA ALA A 7 -45.75 14.89 18.55
C ALA A 7 -44.57 15.26 19.47
N GLY A 8 -43.37 15.60 18.89
CA GLY A 8 -42.25 16.10 19.68
C GLY A 8 -41.58 15.10 20.63
N THR A 9 -41.82 13.81 20.48
CA THR A 9 -41.21 12.79 21.34
C THR A 9 -39.97 12.22 20.71
N VAL A 10 -38.83 12.40 21.37
CA VAL A 10 -37.51 11.84 20.94
C VAL A 10 -37.56 10.31 21.15
N ARG A 11 -37.81 9.56 20.09
CA ARG A 11 -37.58 8.12 20.11
C ARG A 11 -36.10 7.85 19.94
N ALA A 12 -35.50 7.22 20.94
CA ALA A 12 -34.16 6.66 20.84
C ALA A 12 -34.14 5.69 19.65
N ALA A 13 -33.34 6.03 18.64
CA ALA A 13 -33.09 5.13 17.53
C ALA A 13 -32.49 3.84 18.13
N THR A 14 -33.22 2.74 18.01
CA THR A 14 -32.74 1.41 18.33
C THR A 14 -31.46 1.21 17.52
N ILE A 15 -30.29 1.22 18.19
CA ILE A 15 -29.02 0.83 17.61
C ILE A 15 -29.24 -0.58 17.09
N CYS A 16 -29.28 -0.72 15.77
CA CYS A 16 -29.33 -2.00 15.10
C CYS A 16 -28.20 -2.86 15.68
N CYS A 17 -28.55 -3.93 16.40
CA CYS A 17 -27.59 -4.90 16.91
C CYS A 17 -26.73 -5.35 15.73
N VAL A 18 -25.50 -4.85 15.67
CA VAL A 18 -24.46 -5.49 14.89
C VAL A 18 -24.37 -6.89 15.46
N ALA A 19 -24.80 -7.89 14.69
CA ALA A 19 -24.70 -9.29 15.07
C ALA A 19 -23.25 -9.51 15.51
N THR A 20 -23.04 -9.75 16.80
CA THR A 20 -21.72 -10.08 17.34
C THR A 20 -21.31 -11.38 16.67
N GLN A 21 -20.46 -11.28 15.65
CA GLN A 21 -19.87 -12.46 15.02
C GLN A 21 -19.02 -13.14 16.09
N THR A 22 -19.55 -14.22 16.63
CA THR A 22 -18.87 -15.09 17.59
C THR A 22 -17.97 -16.05 16.83
N MET A 23 -16.86 -16.45 17.45
CA MET A 23 -15.94 -17.40 16.84
C MET A 23 -16.40 -18.82 17.17
N ARG A 24 -16.47 -19.70 16.18
CA ARG A 24 -16.89 -21.09 16.40
C ARG A 24 -15.90 -21.83 17.29
N CYS A 25 -16.43 -22.56 18.25
CA CYS A 25 -15.64 -23.38 19.14
C CYS A 25 -14.91 -24.50 18.38
N PRO A 26 -13.58 -24.65 18.52
CA PRO A 26 -12.81 -25.67 17.77
C PRO A 26 -13.15 -27.12 18.18
N TRP A 27 -13.90 -27.36 19.25
CA TRP A 27 -14.25 -28.71 19.70
C TRP A 27 -15.68 -29.12 19.41
N CYS A 28 -16.66 -28.21 19.60
CA CYS A 28 -18.06 -28.54 19.41
C CYS A 28 -18.74 -27.72 18.30
N ASN A 29 -18.00 -26.84 17.64
CA ASN A 29 -18.45 -26.00 16.54
C ASN A 29 -19.63 -25.06 16.87
N ALA A 30 -20.00 -24.92 18.17
CA ALA A 30 -20.98 -23.93 18.61
C ALA A 30 -20.38 -22.52 18.44
N ASP A 31 -21.24 -21.56 18.09
CA ASP A 31 -20.88 -20.15 17.96
C ASP A 31 -21.34 -19.30 19.16
N ASP A 32 -21.39 -19.94 20.32
CA ASP A 32 -21.63 -19.32 21.63
C ASP A 32 -20.32 -19.33 22.43
N ASP A 33 -19.65 -18.20 22.47
CA ASP A 33 -18.41 -18.01 23.23
C ASP A 33 -18.37 -16.67 23.95
N ARG A 34 -17.64 -16.60 25.04
CA ARG A 34 -17.36 -15.36 25.76
C ARG A 34 -15.86 -15.15 25.97
N VAL A 35 -15.42 -13.92 25.91
CA VAL A 35 -14.03 -13.54 26.22
C VAL A 35 -13.89 -13.49 27.74
N VAL A 36 -12.99 -14.29 28.31
CA VAL A 36 -12.71 -14.34 29.75
C VAL A 36 -11.44 -13.58 30.14
N ASP A 37 -10.50 -13.37 29.20
CA ASP A 37 -9.29 -12.58 29.41
C ASP A 37 -8.82 -11.98 28.06
N SER A 38 -8.28 -10.77 28.12
CA SER A 38 -7.76 -10.06 26.95
C SER A 38 -6.48 -9.32 27.31
N ARG A 39 -5.38 -9.60 26.60
CA ARG A 39 -4.08 -8.99 26.87
C ARG A 39 -3.37 -8.60 25.58
N PRO A 40 -2.74 -7.41 25.52
CA PRO A 40 -1.86 -7.08 24.43
C PRO A 40 -0.62 -7.98 24.49
N VAL A 41 -0.16 -8.44 23.33
CA VAL A 41 1.07 -9.19 23.13
C VAL A 41 1.88 -8.59 21.98
N ASP A 42 3.08 -9.05 21.73
CA ASP A 42 3.95 -8.54 20.67
C ASP A 42 4.15 -7.02 20.74
N ARG A 43 4.40 -6.48 21.94
CA ARG A 43 4.55 -5.03 22.20
C ARG A 43 3.33 -4.20 21.76
N GLY A 44 2.14 -4.78 21.81
CA GLY A 44 0.89 -4.10 21.41
C GLY A 44 0.48 -4.34 19.95
N ALA A 45 1.27 -5.08 19.16
CA ALA A 45 0.95 -5.36 17.76
C ALA A 45 -0.15 -6.42 17.58
N SER A 46 -0.47 -7.17 18.63
CA SER A 46 -1.57 -8.15 18.63
C SER A 46 -2.26 -8.22 19.99
N ILE A 47 -3.51 -8.69 19.99
CA ILE A 47 -4.31 -8.93 21.19
C ILE A 47 -4.54 -10.42 21.30
N ARG A 48 -4.12 -11.00 22.42
CA ARG A 48 -4.44 -12.38 22.79
C ARG A 48 -5.74 -12.38 23.59
N ARG A 49 -6.75 -13.13 23.12
CA ARG A 49 -8.02 -13.32 23.84
C ARG A 49 -8.18 -14.75 24.27
N ARG A 50 -8.48 -14.97 25.53
CA ARG A 50 -8.89 -16.27 26.06
C ARG A 50 -10.40 -16.33 26.08
N ARG A 51 -10.95 -17.31 25.38
CA ARG A 51 -12.40 -17.49 25.21
C ARG A 51 -12.86 -18.76 25.91
N GLU A 52 -14.12 -18.78 26.37
CA GLU A 52 -14.78 -19.95 26.94
C GLU A 52 -16.05 -20.21 26.15
N CYS A 53 -16.20 -21.44 25.64
CA CYS A 53 -17.41 -21.86 24.94
C CYS A 53 -18.57 -22.01 25.92
N GLY A 54 -19.72 -21.42 25.59
CA GLY A 54 -20.94 -21.55 26.40
C GLY A 54 -21.51 -22.96 26.39
N ALA A 55 -21.39 -23.68 25.25
CA ALA A 55 -21.96 -25.04 25.10
C ALA A 55 -21.08 -26.10 25.76
N CYS A 56 -19.78 -26.22 25.44
CA CYS A 56 -18.94 -27.31 25.97
C CYS A 56 -18.02 -26.90 27.12
N ARG A 57 -18.04 -25.63 27.55
CA ARG A 57 -17.25 -25.07 28.65
C ARG A 57 -15.73 -25.14 28.48
N ARG A 58 -15.26 -25.60 27.34
CA ARG A 58 -13.79 -25.62 27.01
C ARG A 58 -13.31 -24.23 26.70
N ARG A 59 -12.04 -23.99 27.04
CA ARG A 59 -11.37 -22.71 26.79
C ARG A 59 -10.44 -22.82 25.60
N PHE A 60 -10.45 -21.78 24.76
CA PHE A 60 -9.55 -21.64 23.63
C PHE A 60 -8.98 -20.22 23.56
N THR A 61 -7.90 -20.09 22.83
CA THR A 61 -7.19 -18.81 22.68
C THR A 61 -7.25 -18.38 21.24
N THR A 62 -7.56 -17.09 21.03
CA THR A 62 -7.51 -16.45 19.72
C THR A 62 -6.54 -15.29 19.76
N PHE A 63 -6.00 -14.96 18.60
CA PHE A 63 -5.15 -13.80 18.42
C PHE A 63 -5.79 -12.88 17.38
N GLU A 64 -5.96 -11.62 17.76
CA GLU A 64 -6.29 -10.56 16.80
C GLU A 64 -4.99 -9.87 16.41
N ARG A 65 -4.72 -9.82 15.13
CA ARG A 65 -3.57 -9.13 14.56
C ARG A 65 -4.07 -8.17 13.50
N VAL A 66 -3.39 -7.03 13.36
CA VAL A 66 -3.60 -6.19 12.19
C VAL A 66 -3.11 -6.99 10.99
N GLU A 67 -4.00 -7.27 10.06
CA GLU A 67 -3.60 -7.86 8.79
C GLU A 67 -2.77 -6.81 8.02
N ASP A 68 -1.51 -7.13 7.76
CA ASP A 68 -0.69 -6.32 6.85
C ASP A 68 -1.22 -6.60 5.43
N VAL A 69 -2.23 -5.84 5.04
CA VAL A 69 -2.72 -5.84 3.67
C VAL A 69 -1.57 -5.29 2.84
N GLY A 70 -0.84 -6.20 2.22
CA GLY A 70 0.30 -5.87 1.38
C GLY A 70 -0.09 -4.80 0.35
N LEU A 71 0.87 -3.97 -0.03
CA LEU A 71 0.65 -2.94 -1.05
C LEU A 71 0.16 -3.58 -2.36
N VAL A 72 -1.03 -3.17 -2.84
CA VAL A 72 -1.66 -3.67 -4.06
C VAL A 72 -1.52 -2.63 -5.16
N VAL A 73 -1.17 -3.08 -6.36
CA VAL A 73 -1.04 -2.24 -7.56
C VAL A 73 -2.21 -2.51 -8.50
N ILE A 74 -2.97 -1.46 -8.80
CA ILE A 74 -4.03 -1.47 -9.80
C ILE A 74 -3.40 -1.16 -11.16
N LYS A 75 -3.51 -2.08 -12.11
CA LYS A 75 -3.02 -1.91 -13.47
C LYS A 75 -3.97 -1.07 -14.33
N ARG A 76 -3.52 -0.69 -15.53
CA ARG A 76 -4.34 0.08 -16.50
C ARG A 76 -5.60 -0.65 -16.94
N ASP A 77 -5.60 -1.99 -16.95
CA ASP A 77 -6.74 -2.84 -17.26
C ASP A 77 -7.71 -3.06 -16.07
N GLY A 78 -7.42 -2.42 -14.93
CA GLY A 78 -8.19 -2.58 -13.69
C GLY A 78 -7.83 -3.80 -12.85
N SER A 79 -6.97 -4.70 -13.34
CA SER A 79 -6.53 -5.86 -12.55
C SER A 79 -5.66 -5.44 -11.37
N LYS A 80 -5.74 -6.21 -10.28
CA LYS A 80 -5.02 -5.95 -9.03
C LYS A 80 -3.94 -7.01 -8.83
N ASP A 81 -2.70 -6.57 -8.67
CA ASP A 81 -1.56 -7.43 -8.35
C ASP A 81 -0.87 -6.94 -7.08
N PRO A 82 -0.25 -7.81 -6.27
CA PRO A 82 0.61 -7.37 -5.19
C PRO A 82 1.80 -6.57 -5.74
N PHE A 83 2.26 -5.58 -4.96
CA PHE A 83 3.44 -4.81 -5.31
C PHE A 83 4.67 -5.71 -5.34
N ASP A 84 5.30 -5.83 -6.49
CA ASP A 84 6.47 -6.66 -6.70
C ASP A 84 7.74 -5.82 -6.86
N ARG A 85 8.58 -5.83 -5.82
CA ARG A 85 9.88 -5.15 -5.80
C ARG A 85 10.79 -5.59 -6.95
N HIS A 86 10.76 -6.89 -7.30
CA HIS A 86 11.62 -7.45 -8.35
C HIS A 86 11.22 -6.92 -9.73
N LYS A 87 9.91 -6.78 -9.99
CA LYS A 87 9.41 -6.16 -11.23
C LYS A 87 9.87 -4.72 -11.36
N VAL A 88 9.77 -3.93 -10.28
CA VAL A 88 10.23 -2.53 -10.29
C VAL A 88 11.75 -2.46 -10.47
N ALA A 89 12.52 -3.24 -9.69
CA ALA A 89 13.97 -3.30 -9.83
C ALA A 89 14.39 -3.74 -11.24
N GLY A 90 13.76 -4.75 -11.81
CA GLY A 90 14.03 -5.23 -13.17
C GLY A 90 13.80 -4.16 -14.23
N SER A 91 12.73 -3.38 -14.10
CA SER A 91 12.44 -2.26 -15.01
C SER A 91 13.50 -1.15 -14.90
N VAL A 92 13.92 -0.81 -13.68
CA VAL A 92 14.98 0.17 -13.44
C VAL A 92 16.32 -0.35 -13.99
N ARG A 93 16.68 -1.62 -13.76
CA ARG A 93 17.92 -2.24 -14.28
C ARG A 93 18.01 -2.18 -15.81
N LYS A 94 16.90 -2.37 -16.52
CA LYS A 94 16.86 -2.21 -17.98
C LYS A 94 17.20 -0.78 -18.40
N ALA A 95 16.70 0.22 -17.69
CA ALA A 95 16.93 1.62 -17.99
C ALA A 95 18.37 2.06 -17.70
N ILE A 96 18.99 1.53 -16.64
CA ILE A 96 20.38 1.88 -16.24
C ILE A 96 21.45 1.07 -16.96
N LYS A 97 21.10 0.18 -17.90
CA LYS A 97 22.10 -0.63 -18.61
C LYS A 97 23.21 0.24 -19.20
N ASN A 98 24.48 -0.10 -18.92
CA ASN A 98 25.67 0.66 -19.31
C ASN A 98 25.74 2.08 -18.70
N ARG A 99 25.16 2.28 -17.51
CA ARG A 99 25.27 3.52 -16.74
C ARG A 99 26.05 3.28 -15.45
N PRO A 100 26.76 4.28 -14.90
CA PRO A 100 27.52 4.15 -13.66
C PRO A 100 26.60 4.19 -12.44
N VAL A 101 25.60 3.30 -12.41
CA VAL A 101 24.63 3.15 -11.32
C VAL A 101 24.80 1.77 -10.72
N THR A 102 24.99 1.70 -9.41
CA THR A 102 25.21 0.44 -8.68
C THR A 102 23.90 -0.23 -8.30
N ASP A 103 23.92 -1.58 -8.12
CA ASP A 103 22.75 -2.31 -7.63
C ASP A 103 22.26 -1.81 -6.26
N ALA A 104 23.18 -1.38 -5.39
CA ALA A 104 22.81 -0.78 -4.11
C ALA A 104 21.99 0.53 -4.27
N GLN A 105 22.26 1.31 -5.33
CA GLN A 105 21.47 2.51 -5.65
C GLN A 105 20.09 2.14 -6.19
N VAL A 106 19.98 1.07 -6.99
CA VAL A 106 18.71 0.53 -7.46
C VAL A 106 17.85 0.07 -6.29
N GLU A 107 18.40 -0.73 -5.39
CA GLU A 107 17.64 -1.22 -4.22
C GLU A 107 17.16 -0.08 -3.33
N ARG A 108 18.01 0.95 -3.10
CA ARG A 108 17.60 2.16 -2.37
C ARG A 108 16.46 2.91 -3.07
N LEU A 109 16.50 3.00 -4.41
CA LEU A 109 15.43 3.60 -5.19
C LEU A 109 14.12 2.83 -5.00
N VAL A 110 14.16 1.50 -5.16
CA VAL A 110 12.98 0.64 -5.00
C VAL A 110 12.38 0.75 -3.60
N THR A 111 13.23 0.77 -2.56
CA THR A 111 12.78 0.95 -1.17
C THR A 111 12.06 2.30 -0.98
N ARG A 112 12.62 3.40 -1.49
CA ARG A 112 11.97 4.72 -1.42
C ARG A 112 10.64 4.77 -2.17
N VAL A 113 10.56 4.12 -3.33
CA VAL A 113 9.32 4.02 -4.11
C VAL A 113 8.26 3.26 -3.31
N GLU A 114 8.60 2.10 -2.77
CA GLU A 114 7.70 1.29 -1.94
C GLU A 114 7.19 2.06 -0.73
N GLU A 115 8.08 2.68 0.06
CA GLU A 115 7.71 3.49 1.22
C GLU A 115 6.79 4.66 0.85
N ARG A 116 7.05 5.31 -0.31
CA ARG A 116 6.21 6.39 -0.82
C ARG A 116 4.82 5.88 -1.19
N MET A 117 4.73 4.68 -1.78
CA MET A 117 3.45 4.06 -2.13
C MET A 117 2.69 3.63 -0.88
N ARG A 118 3.35 2.98 0.10
CA ARG A 118 2.71 2.61 1.39
C ARG A 118 2.12 3.82 2.13
N ARG A 119 2.77 4.99 2.05
CA ARG A 119 2.22 6.24 2.64
C ARG A 119 0.97 6.76 1.94
N LYS A 120 0.72 6.38 0.68
CA LYS A 120 -0.51 6.76 -0.04
C LYS A 120 -1.71 5.89 0.33
N GLY A 121 -1.47 4.68 0.78
CA GLY A 121 -2.50 3.73 1.18
C GLY A 121 -2.20 2.31 0.73
N PRO A 122 -3.10 1.36 1.02
CA PRO A 122 -2.93 -0.05 0.67
C PRO A 122 -3.08 -0.33 -0.83
N GLU A 123 -3.78 0.53 -1.57
CA GLU A 123 -3.97 0.41 -3.01
C GLU A 123 -3.38 1.63 -3.73
N VAL A 124 -2.57 1.38 -4.76
CA VAL A 124 -1.96 2.40 -5.61
C VAL A 124 -2.07 2.01 -7.08
N THR A 125 -2.02 2.97 -8.00
CA THR A 125 -2.04 2.66 -9.42
C THR A 125 -0.62 2.41 -9.96
N SER A 126 -0.52 1.61 -11.03
CA SER A 126 0.76 1.41 -11.74
C SER A 126 1.35 2.74 -12.24
N GLU A 127 0.49 3.70 -12.55
CA GLU A 127 0.88 5.05 -12.95
C GLU A 127 1.58 5.80 -11.80
N GLN A 128 1.03 5.72 -10.59
CA GLN A 128 1.65 6.34 -9.41
C GLN A 128 3.02 5.75 -9.10
N VAL A 129 3.17 4.42 -9.26
CA VAL A 129 4.47 3.74 -9.12
C VAL A 129 5.46 4.24 -10.17
N GLY A 130 5.06 4.31 -11.44
CA GLY A 130 5.91 4.78 -12.53
C GLY A 130 6.37 6.23 -12.35
N VAL A 131 5.46 7.12 -11.95
CA VAL A 131 5.80 8.53 -11.64
C VAL A 131 6.80 8.61 -10.49
N ALA A 132 6.66 7.76 -9.46
CA ALA A 132 7.60 7.73 -8.34
C ALA A 132 9.00 7.25 -8.77
N VAL A 133 9.07 6.23 -9.63
CA VAL A 133 10.33 5.74 -10.21
C VAL A 133 10.99 6.83 -11.06
N LEU A 134 10.25 7.51 -11.92
CA LEU A 134 10.73 8.62 -12.72
C LEU A 134 11.30 9.75 -11.86
N ALA A 135 10.64 10.14 -10.79
CA ALA A 135 11.11 11.19 -9.90
C ALA A 135 12.46 10.84 -9.22
N ASP A 136 12.70 9.58 -8.91
CA ASP A 136 13.97 9.13 -8.32
C ASP A 136 15.04 8.93 -9.38
N LEU A 137 14.72 8.44 -10.58
CA LEU A 137 15.64 8.34 -11.71
C LEU A 137 16.14 9.70 -12.19
N ALA A 138 15.29 10.72 -12.23
CA ALA A 138 15.67 12.08 -12.60
C ALA A 138 16.84 12.63 -11.76
N ARG A 139 16.93 12.21 -10.49
CA ARG A 139 17.99 12.61 -9.56
C ARG A 139 19.22 11.70 -9.65
N LEU A 140 19.02 10.44 -10.03
CA LEU A 140 20.05 9.41 -10.05
C LEU A 140 20.85 9.43 -11.34
N ASP A 141 20.16 9.41 -12.49
CA ASP A 141 20.74 9.39 -13.82
C ASP A 141 19.72 9.83 -14.89
N GLN A 142 19.99 10.95 -15.54
CA GLN A 142 19.08 11.54 -16.52
C GLN A 142 18.89 10.68 -17.77
N VAL A 143 19.92 9.94 -18.20
CA VAL A 143 19.82 9.03 -19.36
C VAL A 143 18.92 7.85 -19.01
N ALA A 144 19.07 7.29 -17.82
CA ALA A 144 18.18 6.23 -17.34
C ALA A 144 16.73 6.73 -17.19
N TYR A 145 16.56 7.97 -16.73
CA TYR A 145 15.24 8.61 -16.69
C TYR A 145 14.58 8.62 -18.07
N ILE A 146 15.26 9.13 -19.10
CA ILE A 146 14.72 9.22 -20.46
C ILE A 146 14.39 7.84 -21.03
N ARG A 147 15.27 6.84 -20.83
CA ARG A 147 15.02 5.46 -21.24
C ARG A 147 13.80 4.85 -20.55
N PHE A 148 13.65 5.07 -19.25
CA PHE A 148 12.49 4.60 -18.51
C PHE A 148 11.22 5.33 -18.96
N ALA A 149 11.30 6.66 -19.12
CA ALA A 149 10.18 7.50 -19.55
C ALA A 149 9.67 7.10 -20.94
N SER A 150 10.56 6.79 -21.89
CA SER A 150 10.17 6.42 -23.26
C SER A 150 9.29 5.16 -23.31
N VAL A 151 9.59 4.16 -22.49
CA VAL A 151 8.80 2.93 -22.39
C VAL A 151 7.56 3.14 -21.54
N TYR A 152 7.71 3.84 -20.41
CA TYR A 152 6.62 4.01 -19.46
C TYR A 152 5.49 4.92 -19.99
N LYS A 153 5.87 6.01 -20.68
CA LYS A 153 4.96 6.98 -21.30
C LYS A 153 4.59 6.64 -22.73
N ASP A 154 5.11 5.53 -23.25
CA ASP A 154 4.84 5.02 -24.60
C ASP A 154 5.12 6.08 -25.69
N PHE A 155 6.36 6.58 -25.78
CA PHE A 155 6.74 7.59 -26.76
C PHE A 155 6.54 7.06 -28.18
N GLN A 156 5.88 7.84 -29.03
CA GLN A 156 5.57 7.49 -30.41
C GLN A 156 6.51 8.11 -31.42
N GLY A 157 7.25 9.17 -31.04
CA GLY A 157 8.12 9.87 -31.95
C GLY A 157 9.18 10.73 -31.27
N ILE A 158 10.03 11.36 -32.10
CA ILE A 158 11.15 12.20 -31.63
C ILE A 158 10.63 13.40 -30.80
N THR A 159 9.50 13.95 -31.17
CA THR A 159 8.89 15.10 -30.48
C THR A 159 8.56 14.81 -29.01
N ASP A 160 8.29 13.56 -28.65
CA ASP A 160 8.03 13.18 -27.27
C ASP A 160 9.32 13.21 -26.45
N PHE A 161 10.44 12.79 -27.04
CA PHE A 161 11.76 12.90 -26.42
C PHE A 161 12.14 14.37 -26.21
N GLU A 162 11.94 15.24 -27.20
CA GLU A 162 12.25 16.67 -27.09
C GLU A 162 11.46 17.32 -25.95
N ARG A 163 10.15 17.07 -25.86
CA ARG A 163 9.33 17.57 -24.78
C ARG A 163 9.79 17.12 -23.41
N GLU A 164 10.17 15.83 -23.30
CA GLU A 164 10.61 15.28 -22.03
C GLU A 164 11.97 15.82 -21.60
N LEU A 165 12.90 16.03 -22.56
CA LEU A 165 14.19 16.66 -22.31
C LEU A 165 14.05 18.11 -21.83
N VAL A 166 13.19 18.90 -22.47
CA VAL A 166 12.88 20.27 -22.01
C VAL A 166 12.28 20.26 -20.60
N SER A 167 11.39 19.32 -20.31
CA SER A 167 10.80 19.18 -18.97
C SER A 167 11.85 18.84 -17.91
N LEU A 168 12.83 18.01 -18.27
CA LEU A 168 13.91 17.62 -17.37
C LEU A 168 14.83 18.80 -17.05
N GLN A 169 15.20 19.56 -18.07
CA GLN A 169 16.05 20.76 -17.91
C GLN A 169 15.40 21.84 -17.02
N LYS A 170 14.09 22.02 -17.12
CA LYS A 170 13.34 22.95 -16.26
C LYS A 170 13.28 22.53 -14.80
N LYS A 171 13.41 21.23 -14.51
CA LYS A 171 13.38 20.67 -13.15
C LYS A 171 14.75 20.68 -12.46
N GLU A 172 15.84 20.96 -13.15
CA GLU A 172 17.13 21.17 -12.52
C GLU A 172 17.20 22.57 -11.90
N PRO A 173 17.43 22.67 -10.57
CA PRO A 173 17.93 23.93 -10.03
C PRO A 173 19.30 24.19 -10.64
N ALA A 174 19.51 25.40 -11.11
CA ALA A 174 20.77 25.83 -11.73
C ALA A 174 21.96 25.39 -10.86
N LYS A 175 22.66 24.31 -11.25
CA LYS A 175 23.94 23.97 -10.65
C LYS A 175 24.88 25.13 -10.98
N SER A 176 25.27 25.86 -9.93
CA SER A 176 26.35 26.86 -10.04
C SER A 176 27.53 26.24 -10.79
N ARG A 177 27.84 26.80 -11.95
CA ARG A 177 29.09 26.56 -12.64
C ARG A 177 30.22 27.07 -11.73
N SER A 178 30.75 26.19 -10.88
CA SER A 178 32.07 26.44 -10.28
C SER A 178 33.10 26.12 -11.35
N ARG A 179 33.80 27.14 -11.77
CA ARG A 179 35.07 27.08 -12.54
C ARG A 179 36.10 26.28 -11.76
#